data_23f8692b1f7d0e2d3899aec7ba9fddad
#
_entry.id   23f8692b1f7d0e2d3899aec7ba9fddad
#
_cell.length_a   1.000
_cell.length_b   1.000
_cell.length_c   1.000
_cell.angle_alpha   90.00
_cell.angle_beta   90.00
_cell.angle_gamma   90.00
#
_symmetry.space_group_name_H-M   'P 1'
#
loop_
_entity.id
_entity.type
_entity.pdbx_description
1 polymer ?
#
loop_
_entity_poly.entity_id
_entity_poly.type
_entity_poly.pdbx_seq_one_letter_code
_entity_poly.pdbx_strand_id
1 'polypeptide(L)'
;TRDVMDIAVTDKVENRKDFTGKIGAFITEMVKKGGADPRPLEQMLRAYIDEEKLRNSEVEFGFVTVEYPRLEPKVLTKETVPDGEMVDYLMASAACFPAMKARVIDGKTYIDGGYSDNVPVKMAVEMGADDIVAVDLEAIGVVRKMDFPKARLRYLKSRWDLGIFL
;
A
#
# COMPACT_ATOMS: atom_id res chain seq x y z
N THR A 1 -14.28 -10.24 -4.18
CA THR A 1 -14.04 -8.78 -4.32
C THR A 1 -15.34 -7.98 -4.42
N ARG A 2 -16.39 -8.48 -5.07
CA ARG A 2 -17.70 -7.81 -5.10
C ARG A 2 -18.38 -7.85 -3.72
N ASP A 3 -18.36 -8.98 -3.03
CA ASP A 3 -19.07 -9.16 -1.76
C ASP A 3 -18.56 -8.25 -0.62
N VAL A 4 -17.28 -7.91 -0.60
CA VAL A 4 -16.70 -7.00 0.41
C VAL A 4 -17.04 -5.54 0.14
N MET A 5 -17.17 -5.15 -1.13
CA MET A 5 -17.56 -3.78 -1.50
C MET A 5 -19.08 -3.57 -1.38
N ASP A 6 -19.90 -4.58 -1.67
CA ASP A 6 -21.35 -4.47 -1.55
C ASP A 6 -21.81 -4.33 -0.09
N ILE A 7 -21.09 -4.89 0.87
CA ILE A 7 -21.35 -4.69 2.31
C ILE A 7 -21.12 -3.25 2.76
N ALA A 8 -20.19 -2.52 2.09
CA ALA A 8 -19.84 -1.16 2.48
C ALA A 8 -20.75 -0.07 1.88
N VAL A 9 -21.52 -0.39 0.83
CA VAL A 9 -22.22 0.64 0.02
C VAL A 9 -23.73 0.65 0.22
N THR A 10 -24.35 -0.41 0.75
CA THR A 10 -25.81 -0.55 0.74
C THR A 10 -26.53 -0.21 2.03
N ASP A 11 -25.86 -0.09 3.16
CA ASP A 11 -26.52 0.34 4.40
C ASP A 11 -26.38 1.86 4.59
N LYS A 12 -27.48 2.59 4.46
CA LYS A 12 -27.60 3.96 4.95
C LYS A 12 -27.23 3.98 6.43
N VAL A 13 -26.06 4.52 6.71
CA VAL A 13 -25.57 4.67 8.08
C VAL A 13 -26.36 5.75 8.78
N GLU A 14 -27.46 5.39 9.40
CA GLU A 14 -28.30 6.32 10.19
C GLU A 14 -27.67 6.70 11.54
N ASN A 15 -26.60 6.01 11.98
CA ASN A 15 -26.00 6.27 13.28
C ASN A 15 -24.48 6.08 13.27
N ARG A 16 -23.73 7.18 13.45
CA ARG A 16 -22.25 7.21 13.48
C ARG A 16 -21.66 6.25 14.54
N LYS A 17 -22.37 6.03 15.66
CA LYS A 17 -21.93 5.13 16.73
C LYS A 17 -22.02 3.66 16.34
N ASP A 18 -23.01 3.31 15.53
CA ASP A 18 -23.17 1.94 15.00
C ASP A 18 -22.10 1.60 13.95
N PHE A 19 -21.71 2.57 13.15
CA PHE A 19 -20.67 2.39 12.14
C PHE A 19 -19.30 2.11 12.77
N THR A 20 -18.90 2.91 13.77
CA THR A 20 -17.62 2.70 14.48
C THR A 20 -17.62 1.38 15.26
N GLY A 21 -18.75 0.97 15.84
CA GLY A 21 -18.89 -0.33 16.50
C GLY A 21 -18.77 -1.52 15.54
N LYS A 22 -19.39 -1.44 14.37
CA LYS A 22 -19.31 -2.47 13.33
C LYS A 22 -17.90 -2.58 12.73
N ILE A 23 -17.22 -1.45 12.49
CA ILE A 23 -15.82 -1.45 12.04
C ILE A 23 -14.90 -2.04 13.12
N GLY A 24 -15.06 -1.63 14.37
CA GLY A 24 -14.27 -2.18 15.48
C GLY A 24 -14.47 -3.70 15.64
N ALA A 25 -15.71 -4.19 15.52
CA ALA A 25 -16.00 -5.60 15.55
C ALA A 25 -15.38 -6.35 14.35
N PHE A 26 -15.48 -5.78 13.15
CA PHE A 26 -14.88 -6.31 11.92
C PHE A 26 -13.35 -6.41 12.02
N ILE A 27 -12.69 -5.35 12.47
CA ILE A 27 -11.23 -5.34 12.68
C ILE A 27 -10.84 -6.37 13.74
N THR A 28 -11.60 -6.44 14.85
CA THR A 28 -11.35 -7.42 15.94
C THR A 28 -11.49 -8.85 15.44
N GLU A 29 -12.48 -9.11 14.61
CA GLU A 29 -12.71 -10.44 14.03
C GLU A 29 -11.61 -10.79 13.00
N MET A 30 -11.21 -9.83 12.16
CA MET A 30 -10.10 -10.00 11.23
C MET A 30 -8.79 -10.32 11.97
N VAL A 31 -8.49 -9.59 13.04
CA VAL A 31 -7.29 -9.82 13.85
C VAL A 31 -7.34 -11.19 14.53
N LYS A 32 -8.50 -11.60 15.07
CA LYS A 32 -8.68 -12.93 15.66
C LYS A 32 -8.50 -14.06 14.64
N LYS A 33 -8.91 -13.86 13.41
CA LYS A 33 -8.72 -14.81 12.30
C LYS A 33 -7.33 -14.74 11.68
N GLY A 34 -6.47 -13.85 12.18
CA GLY A 34 -5.09 -13.66 11.68
C GLY A 34 -5.01 -12.81 10.42
N GLY A 35 -5.97 -11.90 10.23
CA GLY A 35 -6.02 -10.95 9.12
C GLY A 35 -6.83 -11.43 7.91
N ALA A 36 -7.00 -10.53 6.93
CA ALA A 36 -7.62 -10.86 5.66
C ALA A 36 -6.78 -11.91 4.90
N ASP A 37 -7.47 -12.73 4.12
CA ASP A 37 -6.81 -13.72 3.27
C ASP A 37 -6.13 -13.01 2.08
N PRO A 38 -4.79 -13.04 1.97
CA PRO A 38 -4.07 -12.37 0.90
C PRO A 38 -4.05 -13.17 -0.42
N ARG A 39 -4.47 -14.44 -0.41
CA ARG A 39 -4.35 -15.35 -1.56
C ARG A 39 -5.01 -14.84 -2.83
N PRO A 40 -6.23 -14.23 -2.82
CA PRO A 40 -6.82 -13.69 -4.04
C PRO A 40 -5.97 -12.59 -4.70
N LEU A 41 -5.38 -11.71 -3.89
CA LEU A 41 -4.49 -10.66 -4.37
C LEU A 41 -3.20 -11.27 -4.94
N GLU A 42 -2.59 -12.22 -4.22
CA GLU A 42 -1.39 -12.91 -4.68
C GLU A 42 -1.61 -13.64 -6.01
N GLN A 43 -2.71 -14.36 -6.15
CA GLN A 43 -3.07 -15.05 -7.40
C GLN A 43 -3.25 -14.06 -8.55
N MET A 44 -3.90 -12.92 -8.30
CA MET A 44 -4.06 -11.87 -9.29
C MET A 44 -2.70 -11.30 -9.71
N LEU A 45 -1.84 -10.95 -8.77
CA LEU A 45 -0.52 -10.41 -9.09
C LEU A 45 0.33 -11.42 -9.88
N ARG A 46 0.36 -12.69 -9.47
CA ARG A 46 1.08 -13.73 -10.20
C ARG A 46 0.51 -14.01 -11.61
N ALA A 47 -0.78 -13.75 -11.84
CA ALA A 47 -1.40 -13.93 -13.15
C ALA A 47 -1.14 -12.75 -14.11
N TYR A 48 -0.96 -11.54 -13.58
CA TYR A 48 -0.84 -10.33 -14.40
C TYR A 48 0.57 -9.76 -14.48
N ILE A 49 1.43 -10.03 -13.49
CA ILE A 49 2.81 -9.55 -13.50
C ILE A 49 3.71 -10.55 -14.22
N ASP A 50 4.22 -10.11 -15.35
CA ASP A 50 5.31 -10.75 -16.08
C ASP A 50 6.61 -10.10 -15.60
N GLU A 51 7.31 -10.77 -14.69
CA GLU A 51 8.51 -10.21 -14.06
C GLU A 51 9.63 -9.93 -15.07
N GLU A 52 9.78 -10.78 -16.07
CA GLU A 52 10.78 -10.60 -17.12
C GLU A 52 10.51 -9.33 -17.93
N LYS A 53 9.26 -9.12 -18.34
CA LYS A 53 8.87 -7.88 -19.04
C LYS A 53 9.02 -6.65 -18.18
N LEU A 54 8.69 -6.75 -16.88
CA LEU A 54 8.84 -5.63 -15.95
C LEU A 54 10.31 -5.21 -15.82
N ARG A 55 11.21 -6.18 -15.67
CA ARG A 55 12.65 -5.91 -15.56
C ARG A 55 13.25 -5.33 -16.83
N ASN A 56 12.82 -5.82 -17.99
CA ASN A 56 13.28 -5.37 -19.30
C ASN A 56 12.58 -4.07 -19.78
N SER A 57 11.64 -3.54 -19.02
CA SER A 57 10.95 -2.29 -19.34
C SER A 57 11.90 -1.10 -19.26
N GLU A 58 11.75 -0.12 -20.16
CA GLU A 58 12.41 1.19 -20.06
C GLU A 58 11.84 2.05 -18.93
N VAL A 59 10.65 1.68 -18.41
CA VAL A 59 10.02 2.37 -17.30
C VAL A 59 10.66 1.93 -15.98
N GLU A 60 11.16 2.89 -15.21
CA GLU A 60 11.62 2.63 -13.86
C GLU A 60 10.44 2.30 -12.94
N PHE A 61 10.62 1.27 -12.12
CA PHE A 61 9.61 0.83 -11.17
C PHE A 61 10.20 0.64 -9.79
N GLY A 62 9.55 1.20 -8.79
CA GLY A 62 9.97 1.09 -7.39
C GLY A 62 8.81 1.19 -6.42
N PHE A 63 8.99 0.62 -5.24
CA PHE A 63 8.02 0.63 -4.16
C PHE A 63 8.71 0.50 -2.80
N VAL A 64 7.95 0.72 -1.73
CA VAL A 64 8.47 0.68 -0.36
C VAL A 64 7.80 -0.45 0.41
N THR A 65 8.55 -1.16 1.23
CA THR A 65 8.07 -2.03 2.29
C THR A 65 8.80 -1.71 3.59
N VAL A 66 8.34 -2.22 4.72
CA VAL A 66 8.92 -1.94 6.03
C VAL A 66 9.33 -3.24 6.70
N GLU A 67 10.58 -3.36 7.12
CA GLU A 67 11.07 -4.51 7.89
C GLU A 67 10.59 -4.41 9.33
N TYR A 68 9.80 -5.40 9.78
CA TYR A 68 9.27 -5.50 11.14
C TYR A 68 10.12 -6.48 11.97
N PRO A 69 10.35 -6.24 13.28
CA PRO A 69 9.76 -5.20 14.11
C PRO A 69 10.53 -3.86 14.16
N ARG A 70 11.64 -3.73 13.45
CA ARG A 70 12.50 -2.53 13.51
C ARG A 70 11.86 -1.30 12.88
N LEU A 71 10.83 -1.48 12.07
CA LEU A 71 10.15 -0.44 11.29
C LEU A 71 11.12 0.31 10.36
N GLU A 72 12.10 -0.41 9.82
CA GLU A 72 13.06 0.14 8.86
C GLU A 72 12.48 0.11 7.45
N PRO A 73 12.34 1.26 6.76
CA PRO A 73 11.87 1.30 5.39
C PRO A 73 12.89 0.64 4.46
N LYS A 74 12.39 -0.18 3.54
CA LYS A 74 13.17 -0.79 2.48
C LYS A 74 12.60 -0.32 1.14
N VAL A 75 13.37 0.54 0.48
CA VAL A 75 13.10 0.96 -0.89
C VAL A 75 13.55 -0.15 -1.83
N LEU A 76 12.66 -0.55 -2.72
CA LEU A 76 12.88 -1.63 -3.67
C LEU A 76 12.61 -1.12 -5.08
N THR A 77 13.47 -1.51 -6.01
CA THR A 77 13.32 -1.24 -7.44
C THR A 77 13.30 -2.55 -8.22
N LYS A 78 12.94 -2.50 -9.50
CA LYS A 78 12.99 -3.67 -10.37
C LYS A 78 14.37 -4.34 -10.43
N GLU A 79 15.45 -3.57 -10.15
CA GLU A 79 16.84 -4.06 -10.14
C GLU A 79 17.26 -4.65 -8.79
N THR A 80 16.67 -4.14 -7.68
CA THR A 80 17.10 -4.53 -6.32
C THR A 80 16.31 -5.69 -5.74
N VAL A 81 15.12 -5.98 -6.28
CA VAL A 81 14.35 -7.17 -5.92
C VAL A 81 15.01 -8.41 -6.49
N PRO A 82 15.26 -9.48 -5.70
CA PRO A 82 15.80 -10.73 -6.23
C PRO A 82 14.91 -11.34 -7.33
N ASP A 83 15.52 -12.08 -8.25
CA ASP A 83 14.81 -12.72 -9.37
C ASP A 83 13.76 -13.73 -8.86
N GLY A 84 12.56 -13.61 -9.39
CA GLY A 84 11.42 -14.46 -9.03
C GLY A 84 10.67 -14.03 -7.77
N GLU A 85 11.12 -12.99 -7.06
CA GLU A 85 10.52 -12.52 -5.80
C GLU A 85 9.71 -11.24 -5.92
N MET A 86 9.54 -10.70 -7.11
CA MET A 86 8.82 -9.44 -7.33
C MET A 86 7.43 -9.46 -6.69
N VAL A 87 6.64 -10.51 -6.93
CA VAL A 87 5.29 -10.61 -6.36
C VAL A 87 5.34 -10.74 -4.83
N ASP A 88 6.31 -11.43 -4.27
CA ASP A 88 6.43 -11.59 -2.82
C ASP A 88 6.70 -10.26 -2.13
N TYR A 89 7.58 -9.42 -2.67
CA TYR A 89 7.83 -8.09 -2.14
C TYR A 89 6.69 -7.11 -2.39
N LEU A 90 5.97 -7.23 -3.51
CA LEU A 90 4.74 -6.45 -3.73
C LEU A 90 3.65 -6.81 -2.72
N MET A 91 3.51 -8.10 -2.42
CA MET A 91 2.61 -8.57 -1.35
C MET A 91 3.04 -8.06 0.03
N ALA A 92 4.34 -7.94 0.27
CA ALA A 92 4.87 -7.34 1.49
C ALA A 92 4.53 -5.84 1.58
N SER A 93 4.68 -5.11 0.47
CA SER A 93 4.31 -3.68 0.37
C SER A 93 2.82 -3.43 0.54
N ALA A 94 1.98 -4.42 0.29
CA ALA A 94 0.53 -4.35 0.48
C ALA A 94 0.05 -4.97 1.81
N ALA A 95 0.96 -5.47 2.66
CA ALA A 95 0.63 -6.16 3.90
C ALA A 95 0.30 -5.19 5.04
N CYS A 96 -0.89 -4.58 4.97
CA CYS A 96 -1.40 -3.64 5.99
C CYS A 96 -1.69 -4.39 7.31
N PHE A 97 -0.65 -4.62 8.10
CA PHE A 97 -0.75 -5.26 9.42
C PHE A 97 -1.46 -4.34 10.43
N PRO A 98 -2.39 -4.79 11.30
CA PRO A 98 -2.79 -6.19 11.51
C PRO A 98 -3.96 -6.67 10.64
N ALA A 99 -4.48 -5.82 9.73
CA ALA A 99 -5.60 -6.18 8.85
C ALA A 99 -5.21 -7.29 7.86
N MET A 100 -3.96 -7.30 7.40
CA MET A 100 -3.35 -8.38 6.63
C MET A 100 -2.14 -8.93 7.38
N LYS A 101 -1.84 -10.21 7.16
CA LYS A 101 -0.63 -10.82 7.75
C LYS A 101 0.62 -10.21 7.17
N ALA A 102 1.60 -9.94 8.03
CA ALA A 102 2.95 -9.62 7.60
C ALA A 102 3.53 -10.73 6.70
N ARG A 103 4.34 -10.36 5.73
CA ARG A 103 5.00 -11.31 4.81
C ARG A 103 6.38 -11.68 5.35
N VAL A 104 6.70 -12.97 5.29
CA VAL A 104 8.06 -13.45 5.62
C VAL A 104 8.77 -13.80 4.32
N ILE A 105 9.91 -13.15 4.08
CA ILE A 105 10.78 -13.37 2.91
C ILE A 105 12.20 -13.51 3.46
N ASP A 106 12.90 -14.59 3.14
CA ASP A 106 14.25 -14.90 3.60
C ASP A 106 14.45 -14.78 5.12
N GLY A 107 13.45 -15.22 5.90
CA GLY A 107 13.50 -15.19 7.36
C GLY A 107 13.28 -13.81 7.98
N LYS A 108 13.07 -12.77 7.18
CA LYS A 108 12.72 -11.43 7.62
C LYS A 108 11.22 -11.17 7.44
N THR A 109 10.66 -10.41 8.36
CA THR A 109 9.23 -10.07 8.33
C THR A 109 9.06 -8.67 7.76
N TYR A 110 8.14 -8.53 6.82
CA TYR A 110 7.82 -7.28 6.14
C TYR A 110 6.35 -6.93 6.27
N ILE A 111 6.07 -5.63 6.36
CA ILE A 111 4.74 -5.03 6.39
C ILE A 111 4.65 -3.90 5.36
N ASP A 112 3.44 -3.36 5.19
CA ASP A 112 3.12 -2.30 4.24
C ASP A 112 4.09 -1.11 4.32
N GLY A 113 4.52 -0.62 3.16
CA GLY A 113 5.38 0.56 3.04
C GLY A 113 4.75 1.83 3.56
N GLY A 114 3.41 1.92 3.57
CA GLY A 114 2.65 3.05 4.09
C GLY A 114 2.89 3.35 5.56
N TYR A 115 3.42 2.40 6.34
CA TYR A 115 3.85 2.66 7.72
C TYR A 115 5.07 3.58 7.82
N SER A 116 5.82 3.74 6.74
CA SER A 116 6.97 4.66 6.69
C SER A 116 6.74 5.80 5.71
N ASP A 117 6.37 5.48 4.47
CA ASP A 117 6.18 6.47 3.41
C ASP A 117 5.05 6.02 2.47
N ASN A 118 3.87 6.60 2.68
CA ASN A 118 2.67 6.26 1.91
C ASN A 118 2.67 6.84 0.48
N VAL A 119 3.43 7.92 0.26
CA VAL A 119 3.61 8.56 -1.05
C VAL A 119 5.10 8.80 -1.26
N PRO A 120 5.87 7.82 -1.76
CA PRO A 120 7.33 7.82 -1.74
C PRO A 120 7.94 8.76 -2.79
N VAL A 121 7.69 10.06 -2.66
CA VAL A 121 8.19 11.10 -3.57
C VAL A 121 9.73 11.17 -3.53
N LYS A 122 10.32 10.97 -2.35
CA LYS A 122 11.78 10.96 -2.20
C LYS A 122 12.41 9.87 -3.07
N MET A 123 11.82 8.68 -3.07
CA MET A 123 12.27 7.58 -3.93
C MET A 123 12.23 7.97 -5.41
N ALA A 124 11.14 8.59 -5.88
CA ALA A 124 11.03 9.02 -7.27
C ALA A 124 12.12 10.04 -7.65
N VAL A 125 12.45 10.98 -6.74
CA VAL A 125 13.56 11.93 -6.93
C VAL A 125 14.91 11.21 -7.01
N GLU A 126 15.15 10.25 -6.12
CA GLU A 126 16.39 9.47 -6.09
C GLU A 126 16.54 8.58 -7.34
N MET A 127 15.42 8.15 -7.94
CA MET A 127 15.36 7.44 -9.22
C MET A 127 15.54 8.37 -10.44
N GLY A 128 15.70 9.68 -10.23
CA GLY A 128 16.00 10.65 -11.27
C GLY A 128 14.79 11.37 -11.87
N ALA A 129 13.63 11.33 -11.24
CA ALA A 129 12.46 12.04 -11.73
C ALA A 129 12.58 13.56 -11.49
N ASP A 130 12.40 14.34 -12.55
CA ASP A 130 12.38 15.82 -12.53
C ASP A 130 10.98 16.41 -12.41
N ASP A 131 9.97 15.70 -12.92
CA ASP A 131 8.56 16.08 -12.85
C ASP A 131 7.76 14.90 -12.22
N ILE A 132 7.12 15.16 -11.09
CA ILE A 132 6.47 14.11 -10.27
C ILE A 132 4.98 14.42 -10.13
N VAL A 133 4.14 13.44 -10.46
CA VAL A 133 2.71 13.45 -10.20
C VAL A 133 2.43 12.56 -9.00
N ALA A 134 2.06 13.15 -7.88
CA ALA A 134 1.66 12.40 -6.68
C ALA A 134 0.14 12.28 -6.58
N VAL A 135 -0.35 11.04 -6.42
CA VAL A 135 -1.76 10.76 -6.16
C VAL A 135 -1.90 10.42 -4.69
N ASP A 136 -2.52 11.34 -3.93
CA ASP A 136 -2.77 11.17 -2.51
C ASP A 136 -4.26 10.90 -2.28
N LEU A 137 -4.56 9.82 -1.57
CA LEU A 137 -5.92 9.39 -1.23
C LEU A 137 -6.32 9.82 0.18
N GLU A 138 -5.49 10.59 0.87
CA GLU A 138 -5.82 11.10 2.21
C GLU A 138 -6.92 12.16 2.17
N ALA A 139 -7.60 12.35 3.30
CA ALA A 139 -8.71 13.30 3.43
C ALA A 139 -8.28 14.75 3.11
N ILE A 140 -9.19 15.50 2.52
CA ILE A 140 -8.97 16.91 2.18
C ILE A 140 -8.65 17.71 3.45
N GLY A 141 -7.51 18.41 3.48
CA GLY A 141 -7.09 19.27 4.60
C GLY A 141 -5.86 18.76 5.36
N VAL A 142 -5.44 17.51 5.15
CA VAL A 142 -4.15 17.05 5.66
C VAL A 142 -3.05 17.60 4.76
N VAL A 143 -2.20 18.48 5.30
CA VAL A 143 -1.06 19.06 4.58
C VAL A 143 0.19 18.38 5.08
N ARG A 144 0.80 17.51 4.26
CA ARG A 144 2.17 17.05 4.49
C ARG A 144 3.13 18.12 3.97
N LYS A 145 4.04 18.60 4.80
CA LYS A 145 5.16 19.42 4.33
C LYS A 145 6.16 18.48 3.66
N MET A 146 6.25 18.58 2.34
CA MET A 146 7.29 17.94 1.56
C MET A 146 8.30 19.00 1.13
N ASP A 147 9.52 18.94 1.66
CA ASP A 147 10.62 19.81 1.25
C ASP A 147 11.47 19.09 0.19
N PHE A 148 11.15 19.30 -1.10
CA PHE A 148 11.95 18.81 -2.21
C PHE A 148 12.49 19.96 -3.05
N PRO A 149 13.77 20.33 -2.90
CA PRO A 149 14.29 21.58 -3.48
C PRO A 149 14.57 21.54 -4.99
N LYS A 150 14.41 20.42 -5.70
CA LYS A 150 14.82 20.29 -7.11
C LYS A 150 13.83 19.62 -8.06
N ALA A 151 12.73 19.05 -7.59
CA ALA A 151 11.73 18.38 -8.44
C ALA A 151 10.46 19.20 -8.57
N ARG A 152 9.86 19.20 -9.77
CA ARG A 152 8.57 19.81 -10.01
C ARG A 152 7.46 18.83 -9.61
N LEU A 153 6.95 18.97 -8.39
CA LEU A 153 5.87 18.13 -7.87
C LEU A 153 4.50 18.62 -8.36
N ARG A 154 3.80 17.77 -9.09
CA ARG A 154 2.38 17.95 -9.40
C ARG A 154 1.54 17.08 -8.47
N TYR A 155 0.87 17.74 -7.54
CA TYR A 155 0.04 17.07 -6.55
C TYR A 155 -1.39 16.95 -7.06
N LEU A 156 -1.85 15.73 -7.34
CA LEU A 156 -3.23 15.44 -7.70
C LEU A 156 -3.97 14.92 -6.47
N LYS A 157 -4.79 15.79 -5.90
CA LYS A 157 -5.64 15.39 -4.78
C LYS A 157 -6.88 14.69 -5.31
N SER A 158 -7.08 13.45 -4.91
CA SER A 158 -8.29 12.68 -5.22
C SER A 158 -9.49 13.37 -4.56
N ARG A 159 -10.57 13.57 -5.35
CA ARG A 159 -11.82 14.21 -4.91
C ARG A 159 -12.83 13.21 -4.36
N TRP A 160 -12.41 11.97 -4.13
CA TRP A 160 -13.27 10.93 -3.59
C TRP A 160 -13.16 10.93 -2.07
N ASP A 161 -14.21 11.41 -1.42
CA ASP A 161 -14.46 11.21 0.01
C ASP A 161 -14.77 9.73 0.29
N LEU A 162 -13.80 8.88 0.11
CA LEU A 162 -13.80 7.58 0.75
C LEU A 162 -13.06 7.76 2.07
N GLY A 163 -13.80 8.23 3.06
CA GLY A 163 -13.39 8.18 4.44
C GLY A 163 -13.19 6.74 4.88
N ILE A 164 -12.04 6.18 4.53
CA ILE A 164 -11.53 4.97 5.15
C ILE A 164 -10.49 5.42 6.13
N PHE A 165 -10.90 5.35 7.35
CA PHE A 165 -10.16 5.65 8.55
C PHE A 165 -9.09 4.62 8.84
N LEU A 166 -7.93 5.10 9.19
CA LEU A 166 -7.27 4.62 10.41
C LEU A 166 -6.99 5.79 11.31
#